data_08fa58d9544917014836fc454fc213af
#
_entry.id   08fa58d9544917014836fc454fc213af
#
_cell.length_a   1.000
_cell.length_b   1.000
_cell.length_c   1.000
_cell.angle_alpha   90.00
_cell.angle_beta   90.00
_cell.angle_gamma   90.00
#
_symmetry.space_group_name_H-M   'P 1'
#
loop_
_entity.id
_entity.type
_entity.pdbx_description
1 polymer ?
#
loop_
_entity_poly.entity_id
_entity_poly.type
_entity_poly.pdbx_seq_one_letter_code
_entity_poly.pdbx_strand_id
1 'polypeptide(L)'
;MGLFSKKPKDPISKYMFLNFGVTPINIALYKEALTHKSFDQNLKNNERLEFLGDSVIDTIVAEFLFENYPNEDEGFLTKMRSRIVSRESLNELGKKLNVLQHVRYFKGNNQYKSLEGNVLEAIVGAMYRDFGYEKTKAILYKKVLQSAIDLNQLENTDTDYKSQLLIWAQKNDARIEYKLQEVHGDQKKYLAKLFINGELRSEAVGNSKKEAEKRAAKSTCINLKQG
;
A
#
# COMPACT_ATOMS: atom_id res chain seq x y z
N MET A 1 1.55 40.72 -0.79
CA MET A 1 2.87 40.74 -0.11
C MET A 1 3.36 39.31 0.00
N GLY A 2 4.24 38.90 -0.93
CA GLY A 2 4.76 37.53 -0.97
C GLY A 2 5.84 37.35 0.10
N LEU A 3 5.55 36.56 1.13
CA LEU A 3 6.59 36.06 2.02
C LEU A 3 7.46 35.08 1.22
N PHE A 4 8.63 35.53 0.81
CA PHE A 4 9.73 34.65 0.38
C PHE A 4 10.13 33.79 1.58
N SER A 5 9.55 32.59 1.71
CA SER A 5 10.01 31.59 2.65
C SER A 5 11.47 31.27 2.32
N LYS A 6 12.41 31.67 3.19
CA LYS A 6 13.83 31.32 3.05
C LYS A 6 13.92 29.79 2.96
N LYS A 7 14.56 29.30 1.89
CA LYS A 7 14.83 27.86 1.76
C LYS A 7 15.49 27.32 3.02
N PRO A 8 15.01 26.19 3.58
CA PRO A 8 15.59 25.62 4.78
C PRO A 8 17.08 25.33 4.60
N LYS A 9 17.90 25.59 5.61
CA LYS A 9 19.35 25.40 5.55
C LYS A 9 19.79 23.98 5.97
N ASP A 10 19.07 23.36 6.91
CA ASP A 10 19.43 22.01 7.35
C ASP A 10 18.91 20.92 6.39
N PRO A 11 19.63 19.78 6.25
CA PRO A 11 19.29 18.75 5.28
C PRO A 11 17.90 18.12 5.48
N ILE A 12 17.47 17.91 6.74
CA ILE A 12 16.17 17.30 7.05
C ILE A 12 15.04 18.25 6.68
N SER A 13 15.14 19.52 7.06
CA SER A 13 14.13 20.53 6.69
C SER A 13 14.06 20.73 5.18
N LYS A 14 15.19 20.65 4.48
CA LYS A 14 15.22 20.69 3.01
C LYS A 14 14.52 19.47 2.41
N TYR A 15 14.78 18.28 2.92
CA TYR A 15 14.14 17.04 2.52
C TYR A 15 12.61 17.11 2.73
N MET A 16 12.15 17.53 3.92
CA MET A 16 10.73 17.69 4.24
C MET A 16 10.05 18.71 3.33
N PHE A 17 10.73 19.83 3.05
CA PHE A 17 10.18 20.84 2.14
C PHE A 17 10.04 20.32 0.71
N LEU A 18 11.01 19.61 0.18
CA LEU A 18 10.98 19.08 -1.19
C LEU A 18 9.95 17.98 -1.38
N ASN A 19 9.88 17.03 -0.44
CA ASN A 19 9.01 15.85 -0.57
C ASN A 19 7.59 16.09 -0.05
N PHE A 20 7.43 16.83 1.04
CA PHE A 20 6.13 17.02 1.70
C PHE A 20 5.61 18.46 1.65
N GLY A 21 6.40 19.41 1.16
CA GLY A 21 6.00 20.82 1.04
C GLY A 21 5.97 21.58 2.37
N VAL A 22 6.59 21.04 3.43
CA VAL A 22 6.57 21.62 4.78
C VAL A 22 7.97 21.78 5.36
N THR A 23 8.11 22.78 6.23
CA THR A 23 9.31 22.97 7.05
C THR A 23 8.98 22.58 8.49
N PRO A 24 9.74 21.64 9.11
CA PRO A 24 9.57 21.27 10.51
C PRO A 24 9.54 22.47 11.46
N ILE A 25 8.59 22.46 12.41
CA ILE A 25 8.59 23.38 13.56
C ILE A 25 9.53 22.80 14.63
N ASN A 26 9.35 21.51 14.93
CA ASN A 26 10.19 20.78 15.86
C ASN A 26 11.07 19.75 15.14
N ILE A 27 12.26 20.17 14.74
CA ILE A 27 13.24 19.35 14.01
C ILE A 27 13.67 18.09 14.78
N ALA A 28 13.56 18.09 16.13
CA ALA A 28 13.95 16.94 16.95
C ALA A 28 13.07 15.71 16.68
N LEU A 29 11.77 15.90 16.38
CA LEU A 29 10.87 14.82 16.00
C LEU A 29 11.32 14.10 14.71
N TYR A 30 11.78 14.85 13.72
CA TYR A 30 12.23 14.27 12.45
C TYR A 30 13.62 13.62 12.57
N LYS A 31 14.49 14.15 13.45
CA LYS A 31 15.75 13.46 13.79
C LYS A 31 15.48 12.12 14.47
N GLU A 32 14.48 12.04 15.37
CA GLU A 32 14.04 10.80 16.00
C GLU A 32 13.43 9.84 14.95
N ALA A 33 12.51 10.31 14.10
CA ALA A 33 11.90 9.51 13.02
C ALA A 33 12.93 8.94 12.04
N LEU A 34 14.03 9.65 11.78
CA LEU A 34 15.12 9.27 10.90
C LEU A 34 16.27 8.55 11.63
N THR A 35 16.06 8.06 12.84
CA THR A 35 17.03 7.27 13.60
C THR A 35 16.48 5.88 13.83
N HIS A 36 17.06 4.87 13.16
CA HIS A 36 16.72 3.47 13.38
C HIS A 36 17.40 2.94 14.64
N LYS A 37 16.75 2.04 15.38
CA LYS A 37 17.28 1.44 16.62
C LYS A 37 18.67 0.79 16.49
N SER A 38 19.05 0.35 15.29
CA SER A 38 20.36 -0.25 15.05
C SER A 38 21.51 0.77 15.07
N PHE A 39 21.22 2.06 14.98
CA PHE A 39 22.26 3.08 14.93
C PHE A 39 22.95 3.27 16.30
N ASP A 40 22.15 3.47 17.34
CA ASP A 40 22.60 3.61 18.72
C ASP A 40 21.43 3.30 19.66
N GLN A 41 21.60 2.32 20.54
CA GLN A 41 20.56 1.88 21.48
C GLN A 41 20.26 2.90 22.60
N ASN A 42 21.16 3.84 22.84
CA ASN A 42 21.00 4.89 23.85
C ASN A 42 20.25 6.12 23.33
N LEU A 43 20.03 6.21 22.01
CA LEU A 43 19.29 7.31 21.40
C LEU A 43 17.80 6.97 21.27
N LYS A 44 16.98 8.03 21.30
CA LYS A 44 15.59 7.89 20.85
C LYS A 44 15.59 7.49 19.38
N ASN A 45 14.78 6.51 19.06
CA ASN A 45 14.66 5.92 17.74
C ASN A 45 13.24 6.05 17.17
N ASN A 46 13.05 5.60 15.93
CA ASN A 46 11.82 5.78 15.19
C ASN A 46 10.62 4.95 15.67
N GLU A 47 10.81 3.87 16.48
CA GLU A 47 9.76 2.87 16.76
C GLU A 47 8.46 3.47 17.36
N ARG A 48 8.57 4.44 18.26
CA ARG A 48 7.37 5.07 18.85
C ARG A 48 6.63 5.99 17.88
N LEU A 49 7.37 6.67 17.01
CA LEU A 49 6.79 7.51 15.98
C LEU A 49 6.22 6.65 14.82
N GLU A 50 6.85 5.52 14.50
CA GLU A 50 6.36 4.51 13.58
C GLU A 50 5.00 3.99 14.04
N PHE A 51 4.88 3.52 15.29
CA PHE A 51 3.62 3.06 15.89
C PHE A 51 2.50 4.11 15.77
N LEU A 52 2.81 5.37 16.06
CA LEU A 52 1.84 6.47 15.96
C LEU A 52 1.48 6.77 14.51
N GLY A 53 2.49 6.79 13.64
CA GLY A 53 2.33 7.12 12.22
C GLY A 53 1.52 6.08 11.45
N ASP A 54 1.71 4.79 11.74
CA ASP A 54 0.90 3.69 11.21
C ASP A 54 -0.59 3.96 11.47
N SER A 55 -0.98 4.21 12.72
CA SER A 55 -2.38 4.51 13.08
C SER A 55 -2.91 5.79 12.40
N VAL A 56 -2.07 6.81 12.22
CA VAL A 56 -2.45 8.06 11.54
C VAL A 56 -2.65 7.82 10.05
N ILE A 57 -1.78 7.06 9.39
CA ILE A 57 -1.91 6.69 7.98
C ILE A 57 -3.20 5.89 7.77
N ASP A 58 -3.44 4.88 8.60
CA ASP A 58 -4.66 4.06 8.55
C ASP A 58 -5.93 4.90 8.61
N THR A 59 -5.97 5.87 9.54
CA THR A 59 -7.12 6.76 9.69
C THR A 59 -7.31 7.67 8.47
N ILE A 60 -6.23 8.27 7.96
CA ILE A 60 -6.26 9.16 6.79
C ILE A 60 -6.70 8.38 5.53
N VAL A 61 -6.20 7.16 5.34
CA VAL A 61 -6.58 6.30 4.21
C VAL A 61 -8.03 5.86 4.33
N ALA A 62 -8.49 5.50 5.54
CA ALA A 62 -9.89 5.14 5.77
C ALA A 62 -10.84 6.30 5.44
N GLU A 63 -10.53 7.51 5.89
CA GLU A 63 -11.29 8.72 5.60
C GLU A 63 -11.30 9.04 4.09
N PHE A 64 -10.14 8.93 3.43
CA PHE A 64 -10.02 9.08 1.97
C PHE A 64 -10.94 8.11 1.23
N LEU A 65 -10.91 6.83 1.59
CA LEU A 65 -11.74 5.81 0.94
C LEU A 65 -13.23 6.07 1.19
N PHE A 66 -13.60 6.39 2.41
CA PHE A 66 -14.99 6.72 2.79
C PHE A 66 -15.55 7.91 1.98
N GLU A 67 -14.76 8.97 1.81
CA GLU A 67 -15.16 10.16 1.06
C GLU A 67 -15.24 9.90 -0.47
N ASN A 68 -14.32 9.09 -1.02
CA ASN A 68 -14.21 8.92 -2.48
C ASN A 68 -14.99 7.71 -3.02
N TYR A 69 -15.43 6.80 -2.16
CA TYR A 69 -16.21 5.59 -2.52
C TYR A 69 -17.52 5.49 -1.73
N PRO A 70 -18.44 6.47 -1.86
CA PRO A 70 -19.64 6.55 -1.02
C PRO A 70 -20.66 5.43 -1.30
N ASN A 71 -20.55 4.73 -2.41
CA ASN A 71 -21.47 3.65 -2.81
C ASN A 71 -20.90 2.24 -2.57
N GLU A 72 -19.67 2.13 -2.07
CA GLU A 72 -19.02 0.84 -1.83
C GLU A 72 -19.27 0.37 -0.39
N ASP A 73 -19.28 -0.95 -0.19
CA ASP A 73 -19.50 -1.56 1.12
C ASP A 73 -18.25 -1.56 1.99
N GLU A 74 -18.44 -1.88 3.28
CA GLU A 74 -17.35 -1.96 4.26
C GLU A 74 -16.26 -2.96 3.84
N GLY A 75 -16.63 -4.09 3.24
CA GLY A 75 -15.69 -5.11 2.79
C GLY A 75 -14.75 -4.57 1.70
N PHE A 76 -15.28 -3.80 0.74
CA PHE A 76 -14.46 -3.12 -0.28
C PHE A 76 -13.52 -2.11 0.37
N LEU A 77 -14.03 -1.22 1.24
CA LEU A 77 -13.23 -0.17 1.88
C LEU A 77 -12.10 -0.77 2.73
N THR A 78 -12.38 -1.82 3.51
CA THR A 78 -11.39 -2.54 4.31
C THR A 78 -10.31 -3.19 3.46
N LYS A 79 -10.69 -3.83 2.35
CA LYS A 79 -9.75 -4.46 1.41
C LYS A 79 -8.85 -3.43 0.74
N MET A 80 -9.41 -2.29 0.30
CA MET A 80 -8.66 -1.21 -0.32
C MET A 80 -7.69 -0.57 0.66
N ARG A 81 -8.12 -0.28 1.89
CA ARG A 81 -7.26 0.23 2.95
C ARG A 81 -6.06 -0.71 3.15
N SER A 82 -6.31 -1.99 3.41
CA SER A 82 -5.25 -2.98 3.65
C SER A 82 -4.21 -3.06 2.52
N ARG A 83 -4.60 -2.79 1.29
CA ARG A 83 -3.68 -2.73 0.15
C ARG A 83 -2.83 -1.47 0.16
N ILE A 84 -3.46 -0.32 0.35
CA ILE A 84 -2.80 0.99 0.34
C ILE A 84 -1.76 1.07 1.45
N VAL A 85 -2.11 0.60 2.66
CA VAL A 85 -1.22 0.63 3.84
C VAL A 85 -0.40 -0.65 4.00
N SER A 86 -0.41 -1.55 3.00
CA SER A 86 0.41 -2.76 3.08
C SER A 86 1.89 -2.41 3.21
N ARG A 87 2.62 -3.26 3.93
CA ARG A 87 4.08 -3.13 4.09
C ARG A 87 4.82 -2.94 2.76
N GLU A 88 4.39 -3.67 1.72
CA GLU A 88 4.96 -3.57 0.37
C GLU A 88 4.73 -2.19 -0.23
N SER A 89 3.49 -1.69 -0.17
CA SER A 89 3.10 -0.38 -0.69
C SER A 89 3.84 0.76 0.02
N LEU A 90 3.90 0.73 1.35
CA LEU A 90 4.62 1.75 2.13
C LEU A 90 6.13 1.71 1.90
N ASN A 91 6.72 0.52 1.72
CA ASN A 91 8.13 0.41 1.34
C ASN A 91 8.41 0.99 -0.04
N GLU A 92 7.58 0.70 -1.03
CA GLU A 92 7.75 1.27 -2.38
C GLU A 92 7.62 2.80 -2.36
N LEU A 93 6.67 3.33 -1.58
CA LEU A 93 6.51 4.76 -1.41
C LEU A 93 7.73 5.38 -0.71
N GLY A 94 8.21 4.76 0.36
CA GLY A 94 9.43 5.18 1.05
C GLY A 94 10.65 5.22 0.12
N LYS A 95 10.79 4.22 -0.78
CA LYS A 95 11.83 4.21 -1.83
C LYS A 95 11.66 5.38 -2.81
N LYS A 96 10.46 5.61 -3.32
CA LYS A 96 10.16 6.75 -4.23
C LYS A 96 10.50 8.10 -3.59
N LEU A 97 10.27 8.23 -2.29
CA LEU A 97 10.58 9.42 -1.51
C LEU A 97 12.06 9.48 -1.07
N ASN A 98 12.88 8.47 -1.39
CA ASN A 98 14.30 8.39 -1.01
C ASN A 98 14.54 8.60 0.50
N VAL A 99 13.67 8.06 1.36
CA VAL A 99 13.75 8.29 2.81
C VAL A 99 15.08 7.85 3.41
N LEU A 100 15.70 6.78 2.89
CA LEU A 100 16.96 6.24 3.41
C LEU A 100 18.16 7.17 3.29
N GLN A 101 18.13 8.18 2.43
CA GLN A 101 19.23 9.15 2.30
C GLN A 101 19.48 9.94 3.60
N HIS A 102 18.47 10.02 4.46
CA HIS A 102 18.54 10.81 5.69
C HIS A 102 18.47 9.93 6.95
N VAL A 103 18.33 8.60 6.80
CA VAL A 103 18.23 7.66 7.93
C VAL A 103 19.59 7.33 8.50
N ARG A 104 19.69 7.43 9.82
CA ARG A 104 20.82 6.91 10.58
C ARG A 104 20.54 5.46 10.98
N TYR A 105 21.27 4.53 10.42
CA TYR A 105 21.17 3.10 10.72
C TYR A 105 22.51 2.39 10.51
N PHE A 106 22.66 1.22 11.11
CA PHE A 106 23.85 0.40 10.93
C PHE A 106 23.74 -0.41 9.64
N LYS A 107 24.65 -0.14 8.68
CA LYS A 107 24.68 -0.79 7.35
C LYS A 107 25.37 -2.16 7.32
N GLY A 108 25.43 -2.92 8.41
CA GLY A 108 26.02 -4.26 8.43
C GLY A 108 25.34 -5.23 7.44
N ASN A 109 25.66 -6.54 7.54
CA ASN A 109 25.10 -7.58 6.68
C ASN A 109 23.58 -7.83 6.87
N ASN A 110 22.90 -7.08 7.72
CA ASN A 110 21.48 -7.19 7.99
C ASN A 110 20.68 -6.50 6.87
N GLN A 111 19.89 -7.30 6.15
CA GLN A 111 18.88 -6.74 5.24
C GLN A 111 17.63 -6.38 6.08
N TYR A 112 17.39 -5.09 6.24
CA TYR A 112 16.16 -4.58 6.89
C TYR A 112 15.02 -4.58 5.87
N LYS A 113 14.18 -5.61 5.90
CA LYS A 113 13.15 -5.86 4.87
C LYS A 113 12.04 -4.80 4.74
N SER A 114 11.94 -3.86 5.68
CA SER A 114 10.82 -2.87 5.71
C SER A 114 11.28 -1.50 6.21
N LEU A 115 12.56 -1.19 6.09
CA LEU A 115 13.10 0.02 6.68
C LEU A 115 12.51 1.29 6.08
N GLU A 116 12.27 1.31 4.77
CA GLU A 116 11.70 2.45 4.08
C GLU A 116 10.27 2.75 4.53
N GLY A 117 9.43 1.70 4.66
CA GLY A 117 8.05 1.82 5.13
C GLY A 117 7.98 2.30 6.58
N ASN A 118 8.73 1.65 7.47
CA ASN A 118 8.77 1.99 8.89
C ASN A 118 9.24 3.44 9.13
N VAL A 119 10.24 3.88 8.35
CA VAL A 119 10.70 5.27 8.42
C VAL A 119 9.66 6.24 7.88
N LEU A 120 8.94 5.88 6.82
CA LEU A 120 7.85 6.71 6.29
C LEU A 120 6.73 6.87 7.34
N GLU A 121 6.32 5.79 7.98
CA GLU A 121 5.36 5.83 9.11
C GLU A 121 5.88 6.73 10.22
N ALA A 122 7.14 6.59 10.62
CA ALA A 122 7.73 7.46 11.64
C ALA A 122 7.76 8.94 11.25
N ILE A 123 8.03 9.26 9.97
CA ILE A 123 7.92 10.64 9.45
C ILE A 123 6.49 11.15 9.55
N VAL A 124 5.49 10.34 9.24
CA VAL A 124 4.08 10.71 9.39
C VAL A 124 3.71 10.93 10.86
N GLY A 125 4.18 10.07 11.76
CA GLY A 125 4.04 10.25 13.20
C GLY A 125 4.68 11.55 13.69
N ALA A 126 5.85 11.92 13.17
CA ALA A 126 6.51 13.20 13.45
C ALA A 126 5.71 14.38 12.92
N MET A 127 5.17 14.31 11.68
CA MET A 127 4.30 15.35 11.11
C MET A 127 3.03 15.54 11.94
N TYR A 128 2.39 14.45 12.36
CA TYR A 128 1.21 14.52 13.21
C TYR A 128 1.50 15.21 14.55
N ARG A 129 2.63 14.92 15.19
CA ARG A 129 3.06 15.56 16.44
C ARG A 129 3.44 17.03 16.27
N ASP A 130 3.91 17.39 15.08
CA ASP A 130 4.42 18.74 14.78
C ASP A 130 3.32 19.69 14.28
N PHE A 131 2.38 19.17 13.47
CA PHE A 131 1.38 19.97 12.76
C PHE A 131 -0.07 19.62 13.10
N GLY A 132 -0.34 18.51 13.79
CA GLY A 132 -1.68 17.99 14.03
C GLY A 132 -2.27 17.23 12.85
N TYR A 133 -3.47 16.70 13.04
CA TYR A 133 -4.15 15.79 12.10
C TYR A 133 -4.44 16.45 10.76
N GLU A 134 -5.16 17.57 10.75
CA GLU A 134 -5.65 18.22 9.53
C GLU A 134 -4.53 18.58 8.55
N LYS A 135 -3.43 19.13 9.06
CA LYS A 135 -2.31 19.49 8.20
C LYS A 135 -1.56 18.28 7.70
N THR A 136 -1.41 17.23 8.52
CA THR A 136 -0.81 15.95 8.11
C THR A 136 -1.67 15.28 7.05
N LYS A 137 -2.99 15.22 7.22
CA LYS A 137 -3.97 14.74 6.24
C LYS A 137 -3.79 15.46 4.91
N ALA A 138 -3.84 16.79 4.91
CA ALA A 138 -3.71 17.59 3.69
C ALA A 138 -2.38 17.34 2.93
N ILE A 139 -1.28 17.14 3.67
CA ILE A 139 0.03 16.82 3.07
C ILE A 139 0.00 15.43 2.42
N LEU A 140 -0.51 14.41 3.13
CA LEU A 140 -0.58 13.05 2.62
C LEU A 140 -1.52 12.94 1.42
N TYR A 141 -2.68 13.57 1.45
CA TYR A 141 -3.60 13.62 0.32
C TYR A 141 -2.92 14.18 -0.94
N LYS A 142 -2.30 15.35 -0.82
CA LYS A 142 -1.75 16.07 -1.98
C LYS A 142 -0.47 15.46 -2.53
N LYS A 143 0.40 14.93 -1.67
CA LYS A 143 1.76 14.51 -2.05
C LYS A 143 1.94 13.02 -2.15
N VAL A 144 1.14 12.25 -1.43
CA VAL A 144 1.30 10.81 -1.28
C VAL A 144 0.15 10.06 -1.92
N LEU A 145 -1.09 10.32 -1.52
CA LEU A 145 -2.23 9.56 -2.00
C LEU A 145 -2.56 9.86 -3.46
N GLN A 146 -2.57 11.12 -3.91
CA GLN A 146 -2.82 11.46 -5.31
C GLN A 146 -1.72 11.01 -6.27
N SER A 147 -0.46 10.88 -5.80
CA SER A 147 0.66 10.46 -6.65
C SER A 147 0.98 8.97 -6.57
N ALA A 148 0.61 8.31 -5.48
CA ALA A 148 0.88 6.88 -5.24
C ALA A 148 -0.32 6.00 -5.59
N ILE A 149 -1.51 6.55 -5.54
CA ILE A 149 -2.74 5.84 -5.88
C ILE A 149 -3.08 6.18 -7.33
N ASP A 150 -2.50 5.46 -8.26
CA ASP A 150 -3.20 5.18 -9.50
C ASP A 150 -4.35 4.22 -9.14
N LEU A 151 -5.50 4.83 -8.78
CA LEU A 151 -6.71 4.10 -8.33
C LEU A 151 -7.12 3.04 -9.36
N ASN A 152 -6.89 3.30 -10.64
CA ASN A 152 -7.12 2.33 -11.72
C ASN A 152 -6.16 1.15 -11.67
N GLN A 153 -4.91 1.34 -11.19
CA GLN A 153 -3.98 0.23 -10.97
C GLN A 153 -4.34 -0.56 -9.70
N LEU A 154 -4.79 0.10 -8.62
CA LEU A 154 -5.23 -0.57 -7.40
C LEU A 154 -6.51 -1.41 -7.63
N GLU A 155 -7.44 -0.92 -8.42
CA GLU A 155 -8.59 -1.72 -8.87
C GLU A 155 -8.17 -2.89 -9.77
N ASN A 156 -7.14 -2.70 -10.61
CA ASN A 156 -6.73 -3.68 -11.62
C ASN A 156 -5.65 -4.68 -11.16
N THR A 157 -4.82 -4.35 -10.16
CA THR A 157 -3.65 -5.20 -9.84
C THR A 157 -3.95 -6.37 -8.92
N ASP A 158 -5.04 -6.37 -8.15
CA ASP A 158 -5.37 -7.54 -7.33
C ASP A 158 -6.85 -7.65 -6.96
N THR A 159 -7.72 -7.48 -7.94
CA THR A 159 -9.09 -7.91 -7.75
C THR A 159 -9.03 -9.39 -7.40
N ASP A 160 -9.37 -9.74 -6.15
CA ASP A 160 -9.50 -11.13 -5.74
C ASP A 160 -10.74 -11.73 -6.42
N TYR A 161 -10.58 -11.97 -7.71
CA TYR A 161 -11.62 -12.52 -8.55
C TYR A 161 -12.13 -13.87 -8.02
N LYS A 162 -11.29 -14.60 -7.27
CA LYS A 162 -11.73 -15.86 -6.63
C LYS A 162 -12.73 -15.58 -5.53
N SER A 163 -12.46 -14.61 -4.64
CA SER A 163 -13.40 -14.21 -3.59
C SER A 163 -14.66 -13.56 -4.16
N GLN A 164 -14.53 -12.67 -5.16
CA GLN A 164 -15.71 -12.09 -5.83
C GLN A 164 -16.60 -13.16 -6.45
N LEU A 165 -15.98 -14.14 -7.12
CA LEU A 165 -16.73 -15.23 -7.73
C LEU A 165 -17.39 -16.13 -6.67
N LEU A 166 -16.73 -16.36 -5.53
CA LEU A 166 -17.28 -17.11 -4.42
C LEU A 166 -18.50 -16.41 -3.81
N ILE A 167 -18.39 -15.08 -3.58
CA ILE A 167 -19.51 -14.26 -3.08
C ILE A 167 -20.68 -14.27 -4.09
N TRP A 168 -20.37 -14.12 -5.38
CA TRP A 168 -21.38 -14.21 -6.43
C TRP A 168 -22.07 -15.58 -6.43
N ALA A 169 -21.30 -16.67 -6.32
CA ALA A 169 -21.84 -18.02 -6.29
C ALA A 169 -22.75 -18.25 -5.08
N GLN A 170 -22.39 -17.76 -3.88
CA GLN A 170 -23.23 -17.82 -2.70
C GLN A 170 -24.56 -17.06 -2.88
N LYS A 171 -24.52 -15.89 -3.51
CA LYS A 171 -25.74 -15.10 -3.79
C LYS A 171 -26.65 -15.74 -4.84
N ASN A 172 -26.11 -16.55 -5.74
CA ASN A 172 -26.85 -17.17 -6.86
C ASN A 172 -27.04 -18.67 -6.68
N ASP A 173 -26.78 -19.22 -5.49
CA ASP A 173 -26.86 -20.67 -5.19
C ASP A 173 -26.13 -21.53 -6.23
N ALA A 174 -24.95 -21.06 -6.63
CA ALA A 174 -24.12 -21.67 -7.67
C ALA A 174 -22.89 -22.38 -7.06
N ARG A 175 -22.51 -23.51 -7.66
CA ARG A 175 -21.33 -24.29 -7.27
C ARG A 175 -20.17 -23.98 -8.20
N ILE A 176 -19.03 -23.56 -7.63
CA ILE A 176 -17.78 -23.32 -8.35
C ILE A 176 -16.83 -24.50 -8.15
N GLU A 177 -16.21 -24.95 -9.26
CA GLU A 177 -15.21 -25.99 -9.26
C GLU A 177 -14.04 -25.58 -10.16
N TYR A 178 -12.79 -25.76 -9.66
CA TYR A 178 -11.57 -25.59 -10.45
C TYR A 178 -10.94 -26.96 -10.74
N LYS A 179 -10.65 -27.24 -12.03
CA LYS A 179 -9.85 -28.40 -12.43
C LYS A 179 -8.50 -27.90 -12.93
N LEU A 180 -7.44 -28.42 -12.32
CA LEU A 180 -6.05 -28.05 -12.61
C LEU A 180 -5.37 -29.18 -13.37
N GLN A 181 -4.65 -28.81 -14.43
CA GLN A 181 -3.82 -29.70 -15.22
C GLN A 181 -2.43 -29.11 -15.40
N GLU A 182 -1.38 -29.91 -15.22
CA GLU A 182 -0.02 -29.49 -15.56
C GLU A 182 0.16 -29.56 -17.07
N VAL A 183 0.71 -28.46 -17.64
CA VAL A 183 1.01 -28.38 -19.06
C VAL A 183 2.50 -28.56 -19.24
N HIS A 184 2.89 -29.64 -19.90
CA HIS A 184 4.29 -29.94 -20.19
C HIS A 184 4.79 -29.10 -21.37
N GLY A 185 5.95 -28.43 -21.21
CA GLY A 185 6.67 -27.63 -22.17
C GLY A 185 8.03 -27.25 -21.61
N ASP A 186 8.77 -26.35 -22.28
CA ASP A 186 10.08 -25.85 -21.85
C ASP A 186 10.08 -25.20 -20.45
N GLN A 187 8.91 -24.75 -20.01
CA GLN A 187 8.67 -24.25 -18.66
C GLN A 187 7.42 -24.88 -18.06
N LYS A 188 7.48 -25.19 -16.78
CA LYS A 188 6.36 -25.74 -16.02
C LYS A 188 5.22 -24.72 -15.94
N LYS A 189 4.08 -25.04 -16.56
CA LYS A 189 2.86 -24.21 -16.56
C LYS A 189 1.65 -25.03 -16.07
N TYR A 190 0.62 -24.34 -15.65
CA TYR A 190 -0.62 -24.93 -15.15
C TYR A 190 -1.81 -24.36 -15.92
N LEU A 191 -2.69 -25.24 -16.39
CA LEU A 191 -4.00 -24.87 -16.94
C LEU A 191 -5.05 -25.03 -15.83
N ALA A 192 -5.81 -23.96 -15.57
CA ALA A 192 -6.97 -23.99 -14.70
C ALA A 192 -8.24 -23.90 -15.57
N LYS A 193 -9.16 -24.83 -15.40
CA LYS A 193 -10.52 -24.80 -15.96
C LYS A 193 -11.49 -24.50 -14.84
N LEU A 194 -12.33 -23.47 -15.01
CA LEU A 194 -13.32 -23.05 -14.04
C LEU A 194 -14.71 -23.44 -14.50
N PHE A 195 -15.44 -24.12 -13.64
CA PHE A 195 -16.81 -24.57 -13.89
C PHE A 195 -17.76 -23.88 -12.91
N ILE A 196 -18.95 -23.53 -13.39
CA ILE A 196 -20.09 -23.09 -12.58
C ILE A 196 -21.26 -24.05 -12.87
N ASN A 197 -21.75 -24.69 -11.82
CA ASN A 197 -22.82 -25.70 -11.93
C ASN A 197 -22.53 -26.82 -12.96
N GLY A 198 -21.25 -27.20 -13.06
CA GLY A 198 -20.78 -28.23 -14.00
C GLY A 198 -20.51 -27.75 -15.42
N GLU A 199 -20.84 -26.51 -15.77
CA GLU A 199 -20.55 -25.91 -17.08
C GLU A 199 -19.22 -25.20 -17.06
N LEU A 200 -18.36 -25.41 -18.08
CA LEU A 200 -17.11 -24.71 -18.25
C LEU A 200 -17.37 -23.23 -18.57
N ARG A 201 -16.88 -22.33 -17.74
CA ARG A 201 -17.03 -20.87 -17.90
C ARG A 201 -15.77 -20.17 -18.40
N SER A 202 -14.62 -20.66 -18.00
CA SER A 202 -13.34 -20.14 -18.48
C SER A 202 -12.20 -21.11 -18.27
N GLU A 203 -11.12 -20.90 -19.01
CA GLU A 203 -9.85 -21.56 -18.78
C GLU A 203 -8.69 -20.57 -18.93
N ALA A 204 -7.61 -20.79 -18.19
CA ALA A 204 -6.43 -19.93 -18.23
C ALA A 204 -5.17 -20.68 -17.85
N VAL A 205 -4.04 -20.25 -18.44
CA VAL A 205 -2.71 -20.77 -18.15
C VAL A 205 -1.95 -19.80 -17.25
N GLY A 206 -1.22 -20.33 -16.26
CA GLY A 206 -0.35 -19.56 -15.37
C GLY A 206 0.96 -20.30 -15.08
N ASN A 207 1.95 -19.57 -14.55
CA ASN A 207 3.24 -20.13 -14.14
C ASN A 207 3.15 -20.86 -12.76
N SER A 208 2.02 -20.72 -12.07
CA SER A 208 1.68 -21.48 -10.86
C SER A 208 0.20 -21.83 -10.87
N LYS A 209 -0.19 -22.85 -10.07
CA LYS A 209 -1.59 -23.23 -9.87
C LYS A 209 -2.44 -22.03 -9.45
N LYS A 210 -1.96 -21.25 -8.47
CA LYS A 210 -2.63 -20.05 -7.96
C LYS A 210 -2.83 -18.98 -9.03
N GLU A 211 -1.84 -18.77 -9.89
CA GLU A 211 -1.92 -17.80 -11.00
C GLU A 211 -2.92 -18.24 -12.06
N ALA A 212 -2.91 -19.51 -12.46
CA ALA A 212 -3.84 -20.06 -13.42
C ALA A 212 -5.30 -19.94 -12.94
N GLU A 213 -5.59 -20.31 -11.68
CA GLU A 213 -6.90 -20.15 -11.07
C GLU A 213 -7.34 -18.69 -11.00
N LYS A 214 -6.45 -17.76 -10.61
CA LYS A 214 -6.75 -16.32 -10.56
C LYS A 214 -7.12 -15.75 -11.93
N ARG A 215 -6.39 -16.14 -12.98
CA ARG A 215 -6.68 -15.74 -14.36
C ARG A 215 -8.02 -16.27 -14.85
N ALA A 216 -8.33 -17.55 -14.57
CA ALA A 216 -9.62 -18.14 -14.92
C ALA A 216 -10.79 -17.43 -14.18
N ALA A 217 -10.63 -17.16 -12.87
CA ALA A 217 -11.62 -16.40 -12.11
C ALA A 217 -11.85 -15.00 -12.70
N LYS A 218 -10.76 -14.29 -13.09
CA LYS A 218 -10.85 -12.98 -13.73
C LYS A 218 -11.71 -13.02 -15.00
N SER A 219 -11.41 -13.96 -15.89
CA SER A 219 -12.16 -14.11 -17.14
C SER A 219 -13.65 -14.37 -16.90
N THR A 220 -13.96 -15.24 -15.94
CA THR A 220 -15.37 -15.54 -15.58
C THR A 220 -16.07 -14.33 -14.97
N CYS A 221 -15.44 -13.58 -14.05
CA CYS A 221 -16.05 -12.39 -13.46
C CYS A 221 -16.36 -11.31 -14.51
N ILE A 222 -15.48 -11.13 -15.50
CA ILE A 222 -15.73 -10.19 -16.60
C ILE A 222 -16.94 -10.61 -17.41
N ASN A 223 -17.03 -11.88 -17.77
CA ASN A 223 -18.15 -12.41 -18.53
C ASN A 223 -19.50 -12.33 -17.79
N LEU A 224 -19.50 -12.53 -16.45
CA LEU A 224 -20.69 -12.43 -15.62
C LEU A 224 -21.19 -10.98 -15.42
N LYS A 225 -20.33 -9.97 -15.63
CA LYS A 225 -20.73 -8.55 -15.57
C LYS A 225 -21.30 -8.03 -16.90
N GLN A 226 -21.09 -8.75 -17.98
CA GLN A 226 -21.52 -8.36 -19.33
C GLN A 226 -22.83 -9.03 -19.77
N GLY A 227 -23.37 -9.97 -19.02
CA GLY A 227 -24.65 -10.66 -19.24
C GLY A 227 -25.62 -10.37 -18.11
#